data_0cc34877d7f3eeb51bb125f18be7400e
#
_entry.id   0cc34877d7f3eeb51bb125f18be7400e
#
_cell.length_a   1.000
_cell.length_b   1.000
_cell.length_c   1.000
_cell.angle_alpha   90.00
_cell.angle_beta   90.00
_cell.angle_gamma   90.00
#
_symmetry.space_group_name_H-M   'P 1'
#
loop_
_entity.id
_entity.type
_entity.pdbx_description
1 polymer ?
#
loop_
_entity_poly.entity_id
_entity_poly.type
_entity_poly.pdbx_seq_one_letter_code
_entity_poly.pdbx_strand_id
1 'polypeptide(L)'
;MEMMDNVQYHEKLCKELNDLYAKKNRDYGNSFHDTYLEEGLAMSRIRLSDKLARFKKLSHKCDYEGAVEDESIRDTLIDLANYALMTVMELDLNAQKQEEPIETYPFIKKRFLDIDPHFPLNDILEGSSNDKEDADT
;
A
#
# COMPACT_ATOMS: atom_id res chain seq x y z
N MET A 1 18.88 31.00 16.23
CA MET A 1 18.54 29.73 15.58
C MET A 1 17.10 29.38 15.98
N GLU A 2 16.16 29.68 15.12
CA GLU A 2 14.76 29.31 15.36
C GLU A 2 14.65 27.78 15.34
N MET A 3 14.15 27.22 16.42
CA MET A 3 13.80 25.80 16.43
C MET A 3 12.62 25.63 15.49
N MET A 4 12.79 24.79 14.48
CA MET A 4 11.73 24.41 13.58
C MET A 4 10.58 23.78 14.38
N ASP A 5 9.35 24.25 14.19
CA ASP A 5 8.17 23.64 14.77
C ASP A 5 8.05 22.17 14.32
N ASN A 6 7.52 21.32 15.19
CA ASN A 6 7.35 19.89 14.91
C ASN A 6 6.55 19.62 13.62
N VAL A 7 5.54 20.45 13.33
CA VAL A 7 4.76 20.34 12.10
C VAL A 7 5.62 20.61 10.87
N GLN A 8 6.40 21.67 10.90
CA GLN A 8 7.33 22.03 9.81
C GLN A 8 8.43 20.95 9.62
N TYR A 9 8.92 20.39 10.73
CA TYR A 9 9.89 19.31 10.64
C TYR A 9 9.30 18.02 10.04
N HIS A 10 8.07 17.69 10.43
CA HIS A 10 7.34 16.57 9.84
C HIS A 10 7.11 16.77 8.34
N GLU A 11 6.68 17.97 7.92
CA GLU A 11 6.52 18.30 6.50
C GLU A 11 7.82 18.14 5.71
N LYS A 12 8.94 18.59 6.28
CA LYS A 12 10.27 18.40 5.67
C LYS A 12 10.60 16.91 5.48
N LEU A 13 10.30 16.08 6.48
CA LEU A 13 10.50 14.62 6.37
C LEU A 13 9.58 14.00 5.32
N CYS A 14 8.33 14.41 5.23
CA CYS A 14 7.41 13.97 4.17
C CYS A 14 7.93 14.31 2.78
N LYS A 15 8.53 15.49 2.62
CA LYS A 15 9.18 15.89 1.36
C LYS A 15 10.37 15.00 1.04
N GLU A 16 11.22 14.70 2.02
CA GLU A 16 12.35 13.78 1.87
C GLU A 16 11.88 12.39 1.44
N LEU A 17 10.83 11.86 2.06
CA LEU A 17 10.19 10.60 1.68
C LEU A 17 9.76 10.60 0.22
N ASN A 18 9.09 11.68 -0.20
CA ASN A 18 8.60 11.81 -1.57
C ASN A 18 9.73 11.93 -2.59
N ASP A 19 10.79 12.68 -2.28
CA ASP A 19 11.96 12.84 -3.16
C ASP A 19 12.68 11.48 -3.37
N LEU A 20 12.82 10.69 -2.30
CA LEU A 20 13.39 9.35 -2.35
C LEU A 20 12.50 8.38 -3.15
N TYR A 21 11.18 8.43 -2.94
CA TYR A 21 10.22 7.65 -3.71
C TYR A 21 10.31 7.99 -5.21
N ALA A 22 10.31 9.27 -5.57
CA ALA A 22 10.40 9.72 -6.95
C ALA A 22 11.69 9.24 -7.63
N LYS A 23 12.82 9.26 -6.92
CA LYS A 23 14.09 8.73 -7.41
C LYS A 23 14.02 7.23 -7.67
N LYS A 24 13.56 6.45 -6.69
CA LYS A 24 13.44 5.00 -6.81
C LYS A 24 12.45 4.61 -7.91
N ASN A 25 11.33 5.33 -8.03
CA ASN A 25 10.33 5.07 -9.07
C ASN A 25 10.86 5.31 -10.48
N ARG A 26 11.75 6.27 -10.68
CA ARG A 26 12.42 6.47 -11.97
C ARG A 26 13.37 5.31 -12.31
N ASP A 27 14.05 4.77 -11.31
CA ASP A 27 15.04 3.70 -11.51
C ASP A 27 14.37 2.33 -11.69
N TYR A 28 13.30 2.06 -10.98
CA TYR A 28 12.63 0.74 -10.89
C TYR A 28 11.23 0.70 -11.50
N GLY A 29 10.69 1.83 -11.98
CA GLY A 29 9.33 1.93 -12.51
C GLY A 29 8.26 1.58 -11.48
N ASN A 30 7.13 1.07 -11.95
CA ASN A 30 5.97 0.70 -11.12
C ASN A 30 6.05 -0.72 -10.53
N SER A 31 7.25 -1.24 -10.26
CA SER A 31 7.44 -2.63 -9.83
C SER A 31 6.64 -3.01 -8.58
N PHE A 32 6.44 -2.07 -7.65
CA PHE A 32 5.59 -2.31 -6.47
C PHE A 32 4.12 -2.51 -6.87
N HIS A 33 3.59 -1.65 -7.72
CA HIS A 33 2.23 -1.74 -8.24
C HIS A 33 2.01 -3.06 -8.99
N ASP A 34 2.92 -3.40 -9.89
CA ASP A 34 2.84 -4.62 -10.70
C ASP A 34 2.82 -5.87 -9.81
N THR A 35 3.72 -5.94 -8.83
CA THR A 35 3.74 -7.04 -7.85
C THR A 35 2.48 -7.05 -6.96
N TYR A 36 1.96 -5.87 -6.61
CA TYR A 36 0.72 -5.79 -5.84
C TYR A 36 -0.49 -6.32 -6.63
N LEU A 37 -0.55 -6.07 -7.94
CA LEU A 37 -1.59 -6.62 -8.80
C LEU A 37 -1.55 -8.16 -8.85
N GLU A 38 -0.38 -8.75 -8.77
CA GLU A 38 -0.20 -10.21 -8.77
C GLU A 38 -0.48 -10.84 -7.41
N GLU A 39 0.07 -10.28 -6.33
CA GLU A 39 0.14 -10.89 -5.00
C GLU A 39 -0.78 -10.24 -3.96
N GLY A 40 -1.30 -9.05 -4.23
CA GLY A 40 -2.17 -8.31 -3.33
C GLY A 40 -1.50 -7.84 -2.05
N LEU A 41 -2.30 -7.68 -0.99
CA LEU A 41 -1.84 -7.23 0.34
C LEU A 41 -0.79 -8.14 0.98
N ALA A 42 -0.70 -9.40 0.57
CA ALA A 42 0.32 -10.31 1.09
C ALA A 42 1.73 -9.79 0.80
N MET A 43 1.99 -9.27 -0.39
CA MET A 43 3.27 -8.66 -0.75
C MET A 43 3.58 -7.45 0.15
N SER A 44 2.62 -6.56 0.37
CA SER A 44 2.80 -5.41 1.27
C SER A 44 3.15 -5.84 2.70
N ARG A 45 2.43 -6.84 3.25
CA ARG A 45 2.72 -7.40 4.58
C ARG A 45 4.15 -7.92 4.68
N ILE A 46 4.62 -8.63 3.66
CA ILE A 46 5.99 -9.17 3.63
C ILE A 46 7.00 -8.01 3.64
N ARG A 47 6.85 -7.03 2.77
CA ARG A 47 7.75 -5.87 2.69
C ARG A 47 7.81 -5.07 3.99
N LEU A 48 6.66 -4.80 4.61
CA LEU A 48 6.58 -4.10 5.88
C LEU A 48 7.20 -4.94 7.02
N SER A 49 6.94 -6.26 7.05
CA SER A 49 7.50 -7.16 8.05
C SER A 49 9.02 -7.25 7.98
N ASP A 50 9.59 -7.30 6.79
CA ASP A 50 11.04 -7.32 6.58
C ASP A 50 11.71 -6.05 7.13
N LYS A 51 11.14 -4.89 6.85
CA LYS A 51 11.66 -3.61 7.36
C LYS A 51 11.48 -3.49 8.88
N LEU A 52 10.36 -3.94 9.41
CA LEU A 52 10.13 -3.97 10.85
C LEU A 52 11.09 -4.92 11.57
N ALA A 53 11.34 -6.10 11.02
CA ALA A 53 12.31 -7.06 11.56
C ALA A 53 13.73 -6.47 11.54
N ARG A 54 14.12 -5.79 10.47
CA ARG A 54 15.40 -5.08 10.38
C ARG A 54 15.50 -3.98 11.43
N PHE A 55 14.46 -3.16 11.60
CA PHE A 55 14.41 -2.12 12.64
C PHE A 55 14.58 -2.70 14.03
N LYS A 56 13.85 -3.76 14.38
CA LYS A 56 13.98 -4.45 15.66
C LYS A 56 15.40 -4.94 15.92
N LYS A 57 16.02 -5.58 14.91
CA LYS A 57 17.39 -6.07 15.01
C LYS A 57 18.41 -4.95 15.22
N LEU A 58 18.28 -3.85 14.51
CA LEU A 58 19.19 -2.71 14.63
C LEU A 58 19.01 -1.98 15.98
N SER A 59 17.77 -1.78 16.42
CA SER A 59 17.47 -1.11 17.69
C SER A 59 17.97 -1.89 18.91
N HIS A 60 17.88 -3.23 18.90
CA HIS A 60 18.44 -4.06 19.97
C HIS A 60 19.97 -3.99 20.06
N LYS A 61 20.66 -3.79 18.95
CA LYS A 61 22.11 -3.58 18.94
C LYS A 61 22.49 -2.23 19.56
N CYS A 62 21.68 -1.19 19.34
CA CYS A 62 21.89 0.14 19.96
C CYS A 62 21.94 0.07 21.48
N ASP A 63 21.09 -0.73 22.09
CA ASP A 63 20.99 -0.88 23.53
C ASP A 63 22.24 -1.53 24.15
N TYR A 64 23.00 -2.28 23.37
CA TYR A 64 24.13 -3.08 23.84
C TYR A 64 25.52 -2.49 23.53
N GLU A 65 25.71 -1.86 22.39
CA GLU A 65 27.05 -1.48 21.90
C GLU A 65 27.28 0.03 21.76
N GLY A 66 26.29 0.89 22.02
CA GLY A 66 26.41 2.35 22.04
C GLY A 66 26.86 3.01 20.72
N ALA A 67 27.01 2.24 19.65
CA ALA A 67 27.53 2.68 18.37
C ALA A 67 26.83 1.97 17.21
N VAL A 68 25.50 2.09 17.15
CA VAL A 68 24.82 1.75 15.90
C VAL A 68 24.80 3.01 15.03
N GLU A 69 25.13 2.81 13.79
CA GLU A 69 24.95 3.82 12.77
C GLU A 69 23.49 4.28 12.78
N ASP A 70 23.21 5.39 13.46
CA ASP A 70 21.88 6.04 13.52
C ASP A 70 21.27 6.19 12.12
N GLU A 71 22.13 6.35 11.11
CA GLU A 71 21.81 6.42 9.71
C GLU A 71 21.11 5.14 9.22
N SER A 72 21.56 3.95 9.58
CA SER A 72 20.96 2.67 9.16
C SER A 72 19.57 2.45 9.76
N ILE A 73 19.33 2.86 10.98
CA ILE A 73 18.00 2.83 11.64
C ILE A 73 17.06 3.82 10.94
N ARG A 74 17.53 5.04 10.74
CA ARG A 74 16.79 6.10 10.07
C ARG A 74 16.37 5.68 8.65
N ASP A 75 17.29 5.16 7.86
CA ASP A 75 17.02 4.70 6.49
C ASP A 75 16.00 3.56 6.48
N THR A 76 16.09 2.64 7.44
CA THR A 76 15.12 1.55 7.58
C THR A 76 13.72 2.07 7.89
N LEU A 77 13.58 3.08 8.75
CA LEU A 77 12.31 3.71 9.09
C LEU A 77 11.73 4.53 7.92
N ILE A 78 12.57 5.21 7.15
CA ILE A 78 12.17 5.90 5.91
C ILE A 78 11.63 4.92 4.88
N ASP A 79 12.30 3.80 4.68
CA ASP A 79 11.82 2.73 3.79
C ASP A 79 10.50 2.13 4.27
N LEU A 80 10.37 1.88 5.58
CA LEU A 80 9.12 1.37 6.18
C LEU A 80 7.95 2.33 5.92
N ALA A 81 8.17 3.63 6.13
CA ALA A 81 7.17 4.66 5.89
C ALA A 81 6.76 4.72 4.40
N ASN A 82 7.72 4.64 3.47
CA ASN A 82 7.42 4.61 2.04
C ASN A 82 6.64 3.36 1.63
N TYR A 83 6.95 2.18 2.15
CA TYR A 83 6.15 0.98 1.88
C TYR A 83 4.73 1.09 2.43
N ALA A 84 4.55 1.71 3.59
CA ALA A 84 3.21 1.97 4.14
C ALA A 84 2.41 2.93 3.23
N LEU A 85 3.02 4.03 2.78
CA LEU A 85 2.38 4.98 1.86
C LEU A 85 2.04 4.33 0.51
N MET A 86 2.96 3.56 -0.08
CA MET A 86 2.68 2.84 -1.33
C MET A 86 1.53 1.84 -1.17
N THR A 87 1.41 1.19 -0.01
CA THR A 87 0.28 0.29 0.27
C THR A 87 -1.03 1.06 0.34
N VAL A 88 -1.06 2.23 0.98
CA VAL A 88 -2.25 3.11 1.00
C VAL A 88 -2.63 3.53 -0.42
N MET A 89 -1.67 3.91 -1.26
CA MET A 89 -1.93 4.25 -2.67
C MET A 89 -2.62 3.11 -3.42
N GLU A 90 -2.19 1.86 -3.22
CA GLU A 90 -2.82 0.69 -3.86
C GLU A 90 -4.25 0.44 -3.34
N LEU A 91 -4.47 0.61 -2.04
CA LEU A 91 -5.80 0.48 -1.44
C LEU A 91 -6.77 1.54 -1.99
N ASP A 92 -6.32 2.79 -2.12
CA ASP A 92 -7.12 3.88 -2.67
C ASP A 92 -7.45 3.65 -4.16
N LEU A 93 -6.49 3.18 -4.95
CA LEU A 93 -6.70 2.81 -6.34
C LEU A 93 -7.71 1.67 -6.50
N ASN A 94 -7.67 0.68 -5.61
CA ASN A 94 -8.65 -0.41 -5.62
C ASN A 94 -10.06 0.06 -5.22
N ALA A 95 -10.18 0.95 -4.26
CA ALA A 95 -11.46 1.53 -3.87
C ALA A 95 -12.10 2.29 -5.05
N GLN A 96 -11.32 3.10 -5.76
CA GLN A 96 -11.78 3.83 -6.95
C GLN A 96 -12.27 2.90 -8.07
N LYS A 97 -11.57 1.78 -8.29
CA LYS A 97 -11.98 0.79 -9.30
C LYS A 97 -13.30 0.08 -8.97
N GLN A 98 -13.64 -0.05 -7.69
CA GLN A 98 -14.90 -0.66 -7.26
C GLN A 98 -16.10 0.27 -7.41
N GLU A 99 -15.88 1.59 -7.48
CA GLU A 99 -16.94 2.58 -7.71
C GLU A 99 -17.28 2.74 -9.21
N GLU A 100 -16.44 2.23 -10.13
CA GLU A 100 -16.75 2.27 -11.55
C GLU A 100 -17.74 1.14 -11.93
N PRO A 101 -18.82 1.48 -12.65
CA PRO A 101 -19.77 0.45 -13.14
C PRO A 101 -19.05 -0.60 -13.99
N ILE A 102 -19.43 -1.86 -13.84
CA ILE A 102 -18.83 -2.99 -14.57
C ILE A 102 -18.93 -2.84 -16.10
N GLU A 103 -19.81 -1.99 -16.56
CA GLU A 103 -19.90 -1.63 -17.99
C GLU A 103 -18.59 -1.03 -18.53
N THR A 104 -17.73 -0.48 -17.65
CA THR A 104 -16.42 0.07 -18.00
C THR A 104 -15.34 -1.00 -18.24
N TYR A 105 -15.66 -2.28 -17.92
CA TYR A 105 -14.74 -3.40 -18.13
C TYR A 105 -15.27 -4.41 -19.18
N PRO A 106 -15.32 -4.04 -20.45
CA PRO A 106 -15.83 -4.92 -21.52
C PRO A 106 -15.04 -6.23 -21.64
N PHE A 107 -13.78 -6.25 -21.21
CA PHE A 107 -12.91 -7.42 -21.23
C PHE A 107 -13.32 -8.48 -20.20
N ILE A 108 -13.72 -8.08 -19.01
CA ILE A 108 -14.17 -9.01 -17.96
C ILE A 108 -15.51 -9.61 -18.36
N LYS A 109 -16.43 -8.81 -18.84
CA LYS A 109 -17.74 -9.26 -19.32
C LYS A 109 -17.60 -10.27 -20.47
N LYS A 110 -16.71 -9.99 -21.42
CA LYS A 110 -16.44 -10.87 -22.55
C LYS A 110 -15.84 -12.21 -22.09
N ARG A 111 -14.88 -12.19 -21.16
CA ARG A 111 -14.20 -13.40 -20.69
C ARG A 111 -15.13 -14.36 -19.94
N PHE A 112 -16.05 -13.84 -19.13
CA PHE A 112 -17.00 -14.69 -18.40
C PHE A 112 -18.17 -15.15 -19.24
N LEU A 113 -18.68 -14.33 -20.15
CA LEU A 113 -19.79 -14.70 -21.06
C LEU A 113 -19.35 -15.63 -22.19
N ASP A 114 -18.08 -15.57 -22.63
CA ASP A 114 -17.53 -16.49 -23.64
C ASP A 114 -17.29 -17.90 -23.05
N ILE A 115 -17.12 -18.02 -21.73
CA ILE A 115 -16.93 -19.30 -21.02
C ILE A 115 -18.29 -19.92 -20.69
N ASP A 116 -19.26 -19.14 -20.22
CA ASP A 116 -20.62 -19.59 -19.90
C ASP A 116 -21.62 -18.46 -20.18
N PRO A 117 -22.40 -18.58 -21.28
CA PRO A 117 -23.43 -17.59 -21.61
C PRO A 117 -24.53 -17.45 -20.56
N HIS A 118 -24.63 -18.41 -19.64
CA HIS A 118 -25.64 -18.45 -18.57
C HIS A 118 -25.04 -18.12 -17.22
N PHE A 119 -23.75 -17.63 -17.16
CA PHE A 119 -23.10 -17.26 -15.94
C PHE A 119 -23.88 -16.13 -15.25
N PRO A 120 -24.31 -16.30 -13.97
CA PRO A 120 -25.17 -15.36 -13.27
C PRO A 120 -24.39 -14.12 -12.77
N LEU A 121 -23.82 -13.38 -13.70
CA LEU A 121 -22.99 -12.22 -13.41
C LEU A 121 -23.81 -11.12 -12.72
N ASN A 122 -25.05 -10.92 -13.14
CA ASN A 122 -25.94 -9.92 -12.57
C ASN A 122 -26.36 -10.28 -11.14
N ASP A 123 -26.59 -11.56 -10.83
CA ASP A 123 -26.99 -12.02 -9.50
C ASP A 123 -25.85 -11.87 -8.47
N ILE A 124 -24.61 -12.03 -8.91
CA ILE A 124 -23.43 -11.85 -8.05
C ILE A 124 -23.22 -10.36 -7.75
N LEU A 125 -23.54 -9.48 -8.68
CA LEU A 125 -23.33 -8.03 -8.54
C LEU A 125 -24.45 -7.36 -7.74
N GLU A 126 -25.67 -7.84 -7.83
CA GLU A 126 -26.82 -7.32 -7.09
C GLU A 126 -26.89 -7.90 -5.65
N GLY A 127 -26.29 -9.07 -5.39
CA GLY A 127 -26.26 -9.71 -4.08
C GLY A 127 -25.35 -9.03 -3.05
N SER A 128 -24.47 -8.11 -3.46
CA SER A 128 -23.56 -7.40 -2.55
C SER A 128 -24.18 -6.16 -1.90
N SER A 129 -25.39 -5.75 -2.28
CA SER A 129 -26.02 -4.53 -1.77
C SER A 129 -27.12 -4.75 -0.72
N ASN A 130 -27.44 -6.00 -0.35
CA ASN A 130 -28.57 -6.32 0.54
C ASN A 130 -28.23 -6.72 1.97
N ASP A 131 -27.00 -6.63 2.44
CA ASP A 131 -26.63 -6.96 3.83
C ASP A 131 -26.56 -5.74 4.76
N LYS A 132 -27.41 -4.73 4.56
CA LYS A 132 -27.58 -3.63 5.51
C LYS A 132 -29.06 -3.27 5.69
N GLU A 133 -29.80 -4.17 6.31
CA GLU A 133 -31.03 -3.85 7.07
C GLU A 133 -31.48 -5.14 7.76
N ASP A 134 -31.11 -5.28 9.05
CA ASP A 134 -31.87 -5.94 10.08
C ASP A 134 -31.00 -6.08 11.35
N ALA A 135 -30.83 -4.96 12.05
CA ALA A 135 -30.41 -4.95 13.44
C ALA A 135 -31.08 -3.76 14.15
N ASP A 136 -32.41 -3.88 14.29
CA ASP A 136 -33.10 -3.11 15.29
C ASP A 136 -34.45 -3.80 15.59
N THR A 137 -34.46 -4.66 16.61
CA THR A 137 -35.58 -4.96 17.52
C THR A 137 -35.04 -5.62 18.78
#